data_d42e8459e491d8b2911496eba6152d9d
#
_entry.id   d42e8459e491d8b2911496eba6152d9d
#
_cell.length_a   1.000
_cell.length_b   1.000
_cell.length_c   1.000
_cell.angle_alpha   90.00
_cell.angle_beta   90.00
_cell.angle_gamma   90.00
#
_symmetry.space_group_name_H-M   'P 1'
#
loop_
_entity.id
_entity.type
_entity.pdbx_description
1 polymer ?
#
loop_
_entity_poly.entity_id
_entity_poly.type
_entity_poly.pdbx_seq_one_letter_code
_entity_poly.pdbx_strand_id
1 'polypeptide(L)'
;MHKSRILFLILFLALGSFVFAQKELTLEKVTVVSRHNVRAPLEKYLNTLDEMTGDGYQWTRWSVPGGNLTLRGGALEMLFGEYFRLWLQNEHFLLCPQNEEFYFGASPKQRTIATARAFAAGMLPYMNVPVDYKVDETGKLASSDPDYLPLLNDYSASNGEFKAAAFREEADRELGQLEAPSYTFLEKVLRMESSSYTSKKSGKHFDKKVEVCLDFYKKDGDRAEPTMQGGLKDANMASDAFILQYYEMADSIKAAFGHQLSFDEWKSLASIKDIYGDILFTRAPIISVNVSHCMLSRLQSEMLAGGHKFAFFCTHDSMIAALLAALRVKPYKLPNTIETQTPIGVKLLFEQWKETCSDNPHRYVRVRLLYQSSDQIRKMTPMDLSNPPMSYELSFEGLEKASNGMYKYDDFMKRLQESIQAYDETAQGNHPWKRNNKRD
;
A
#
# COMPACT_ATOMS: atom_id res chain seq x y z
N MET A 1 -68.50 -18.78 3.16
CA MET A 1 -67.17 -18.60 3.76
C MET A 1 -66.03 -19.35 3.05
N HIS A 2 -66.27 -20.01 1.94
CA HIS A 2 -65.18 -20.77 1.24
C HIS A 2 -64.53 -20.04 0.07
N LYS A 3 -65.08 -18.99 -0.50
CA LYS A 3 -64.48 -18.25 -1.65
C LYS A 3 -63.41 -17.24 -1.26
N SER A 4 -63.39 -16.79 0.00
CA SER A 4 -62.36 -15.80 0.46
C SER A 4 -61.01 -16.41 0.82
N ARG A 5 -60.94 -17.72 1.15
CA ARG A 5 -59.68 -18.41 1.50
C ARG A 5 -58.83 -18.81 0.30
N ILE A 6 -59.47 -19.04 -0.85
CA ILE A 6 -58.76 -19.40 -2.09
C ILE A 6 -58.07 -18.16 -2.70
N LEU A 7 -58.67 -16.98 -2.58
CA LEU A 7 -58.07 -15.75 -3.11
C LEU A 7 -56.80 -15.31 -2.33
N PHE A 8 -56.76 -15.59 -1.02
CA PHE A 8 -55.58 -15.30 -0.18
C PHE A 8 -54.42 -16.27 -0.46
N LEU A 9 -54.70 -17.52 -0.83
CA LEU A 9 -53.64 -18.50 -1.14
C LEU A 9 -53.00 -18.22 -2.50
N ILE A 10 -53.76 -17.72 -3.48
CA ILE A 10 -53.24 -17.35 -4.80
C ILE A 10 -52.39 -16.05 -4.73
N LEU A 11 -52.78 -15.11 -3.85
CA LEU A 11 -51.95 -13.88 -3.66
C LEU A 11 -50.63 -14.15 -2.95
N PHE A 12 -50.56 -15.16 -2.06
CA PHE A 12 -49.33 -15.57 -1.40
C PHE A 12 -48.39 -16.36 -2.34
N LEU A 13 -48.92 -17.09 -3.32
CA LEU A 13 -48.13 -17.77 -4.35
C LEU A 13 -47.62 -16.82 -5.43
N ALA A 14 -48.28 -15.67 -5.65
CA ALA A 14 -47.81 -14.67 -6.61
C ALA A 14 -46.72 -13.73 -6.03
N LEU A 15 -46.58 -13.61 -4.71
CA LEU A 15 -45.55 -12.83 -4.00
C LEU A 15 -44.27 -13.64 -3.75
N GLY A 16 -44.28 -14.97 -3.99
CA GLY A 16 -43.19 -15.87 -3.75
C GLY A 16 -42.17 -16.02 -4.91
N SER A 17 -42.34 -15.32 -6.03
CA SER A 17 -41.54 -15.59 -7.26
C SER A 17 -40.62 -14.46 -7.70
N PHE A 18 -40.39 -13.45 -6.90
CA PHE A 18 -39.27 -12.51 -7.11
C PHE A 18 -38.12 -12.80 -6.15
N VAL A 19 -37.72 -14.05 -6.04
CA VAL A 19 -36.34 -14.35 -5.72
C VAL A 19 -35.58 -13.97 -6.98
N PHE A 20 -35.06 -12.76 -7.02
CA PHE A 20 -33.93 -12.47 -7.92
C PHE A 20 -32.88 -13.54 -7.57
N ALA A 21 -32.71 -14.50 -8.44
CA ALA A 21 -31.58 -15.42 -8.35
C ALA A 21 -30.35 -14.53 -8.34
N GLN A 22 -29.81 -14.28 -7.15
CA GLN A 22 -28.55 -13.58 -6.99
C GLN A 22 -27.57 -14.44 -7.77
N LYS A 23 -27.04 -13.93 -8.89
CA LYS A 23 -26.09 -14.67 -9.72
C LYS A 23 -25.00 -15.13 -8.80
N GLU A 24 -24.85 -16.44 -8.68
CA GLU A 24 -23.82 -17.03 -7.83
C GLU A 24 -22.45 -16.69 -8.44
N LEU A 25 -21.57 -16.11 -7.65
CA LEU A 25 -20.24 -15.68 -8.08
C LEU A 25 -19.20 -16.59 -7.44
N THR A 26 -18.23 -17.05 -8.20
CA THR A 26 -17.08 -17.80 -7.71
C THR A 26 -15.83 -16.95 -7.80
N LEU A 27 -15.02 -16.97 -6.73
CA LEU A 27 -13.71 -16.34 -6.70
C LEU A 27 -12.73 -17.18 -7.55
N GLU A 28 -12.24 -16.63 -8.66
CA GLU A 28 -11.33 -17.32 -9.57
C GLU A 28 -9.86 -17.03 -9.29
N LYS A 29 -9.53 -15.76 -8.94
CA LYS A 29 -8.15 -15.33 -8.76
C LYS A 29 -8.04 -14.22 -7.71
N VAL A 30 -6.95 -14.23 -6.96
CA VAL A 30 -6.61 -13.18 -5.98
C VAL A 30 -5.17 -12.71 -6.21
N THR A 31 -5.00 -11.42 -6.47
CA THR A 31 -3.68 -10.78 -6.54
C THR A 31 -3.56 -9.76 -5.41
N VAL A 32 -2.48 -9.85 -4.65
CA VAL A 32 -2.23 -9.04 -3.46
C VAL A 32 -0.94 -8.25 -3.60
N VAL A 33 -1.01 -6.93 -3.37
CA VAL A 33 0.18 -6.10 -3.15
C VAL A 33 0.21 -5.70 -1.68
N SER A 34 1.22 -6.15 -0.96
CA SER A 34 1.33 -6.02 0.50
C SER A 34 2.42 -5.04 0.89
N ARG A 35 2.14 -4.14 1.83
CA ARG A 35 3.19 -3.47 2.60
C ARG A 35 3.76 -4.45 3.64
N HIS A 36 5.09 -4.38 3.89
CA HIS A 36 5.69 -5.10 5.02
C HIS A 36 5.04 -4.70 6.36
N ASN A 37 5.13 -5.56 7.36
CA ASN A 37 4.63 -5.30 8.71
C ASN A 37 5.65 -4.53 9.59
N VAL A 38 5.42 -4.47 10.92
CA VAL A 38 6.22 -3.71 11.89
C VAL A 38 7.70 -4.08 11.81
N ARG A 39 8.55 -3.06 11.69
CA ARG A 39 10.00 -3.14 11.56
C ARG A 39 10.71 -2.21 12.53
N ALA A 40 12.01 -2.39 12.74
CA ALA A 40 12.83 -1.37 13.37
C ALA A 40 13.00 -0.14 12.45
N PRO A 41 13.22 1.09 12.97
CA PRO A 41 13.63 2.25 12.19
C PRO A 41 14.86 1.93 11.33
N LEU A 42 15.02 2.66 10.21
CA LEU A 42 16.18 2.44 9.35
C LEU A 42 17.47 2.87 10.06
N GLU A 43 18.49 2.02 10.00
CA GLU A 43 19.79 2.25 10.65
C GLU A 43 20.37 3.64 10.36
N LYS A 44 20.30 4.06 9.10
CA LYS A 44 20.79 5.37 8.64
C LYS A 44 20.08 6.57 9.27
N TYR A 45 18.96 6.38 9.96
CA TYR A 45 18.18 7.45 10.60
C TYR A 45 18.42 7.56 12.11
N LEU A 46 19.00 6.55 12.75
CA LEU A 46 19.11 6.49 14.20
C LEU A 46 19.83 7.70 14.78
N ASN A 47 20.98 8.09 14.22
CA ASN A 47 21.72 9.27 14.68
C ASN A 47 20.88 10.55 14.56
N THR A 48 20.17 10.74 13.45
CA THR A 48 19.31 11.92 13.27
C THR A 48 18.12 11.91 14.23
N LEU A 49 17.55 10.74 14.52
CA LEU A 49 16.49 10.57 15.50
C LEU A 49 16.98 10.96 16.91
N ASP A 50 18.16 10.50 17.30
CA ASP A 50 18.76 10.86 18.59
C ASP A 50 19.03 12.37 18.68
N GLU A 51 19.57 12.96 17.59
CA GLU A 51 19.80 14.41 17.51
C GLU A 51 18.53 15.27 17.65
N MET A 52 17.38 14.79 17.11
CA MET A 52 16.08 15.47 17.19
C MET A 52 15.41 15.34 18.55
N THR A 53 15.87 14.44 19.38
CA THR A 53 15.22 14.07 20.64
C THR A 53 15.80 14.89 21.79
N GLY A 54 14.94 15.49 22.60
CA GLY A 54 15.34 16.31 23.74
C GLY A 54 15.96 15.52 24.88
N ASP A 55 16.67 16.24 25.75
CA ASP A 55 17.39 15.67 26.89
C ASP A 55 16.51 14.76 27.76
N GLY A 56 17.06 13.59 28.09
CA GLY A 56 16.40 12.60 28.95
C GLY A 56 15.41 11.68 28.21
N TYR A 57 15.14 11.89 26.94
CA TYR A 57 14.33 10.99 26.12
C TYR A 57 15.21 10.01 25.35
N GLN A 58 14.75 8.77 25.20
CA GLN A 58 15.46 7.73 24.47
C GLN A 58 14.47 6.91 23.63
N TRP A 59 14.83 6.69 22.37
CA TRP A 59 14.12 5.74 21.51
C TRP A 59 14.26 4.32 22.06
N THR A 60 13.23 3.50 21.82
CA THR A 60 13.29 2.10 22.27
C THR A 60 14.46 1.36 21.63
N ARG A 61 15.04 0.42 22.40
CA ARG A 61 16.01 -0.53 21.82
C ARG A 61 15.27 -1.62 21.09
N TRP A 62 15.57 -1.76 19.83
CA TRP A 62 14.97 -2.77 18.98
C TRP A 62 15.70 -4.10 19.11
N SER A 63 14.94 -5.21 19.09
CA SER A 63 15.49 -6.57 19.18
C SER A 63 16.06 -7.09 17.85
N VAL A 64 15.97 -6.30 16.79
CA VAL A 64 16.44 -6.64 15.44
C VAL A 64 17.24 -5.48 14.86
N PRO A 65 18.14 -5.75 13.87
CA PRO A 65 18.86 -4.69 13.17
C PRO A 65 17.93 -3.66 12.52
N GLY A 66 18.43 -2.44 12.35
CA GLY A 66 17.68 -1.35 11.75
C GLY A 66 17.09 -1.71 10.38
N GLY A 67 15.81 -1.39 10.19
CA GLY A 67 15.06 -1.68 8.96
C GLY A 67 14.54 -3.11 8.81
N ASN A 68 14.86 -4.03 9.74
CA ASN A 68 14.39 -5.41 9.71
C ASN A 68 13.02 -5.57 10.35
N LEU A 69 12.25 -6.54 9.85
CA LEU A 69 10.96 -6.95 10.43
C LEU A 69 11.17 -7.42 11.87
N THR A 70 10.32 -6.96 12.79
CA THR A 70 10.36 -7.41 14.18
C THR A 70 9.71 -8.78 14.35
N LEU A 71 9.98 -9.45 15.49
CA LEU A 71 9.28 -10.69 15.85
C LEU A 71 7.76 -10.47 15.92
N ARG A 72 7.36 -9.32 16.47
CA ARG A 72 5.94 -8.91 16.51
C ARG A 72 5.35 -8.74 15.10
N GLY A 73 6.07 -8.05 14.21
CA GLY A 73 5.66 -7.90 12.81
C GLY A 73 5.50 -9.23 12.08
N GLY A 74 6.40 -10.18 12.33
CA GLY A 74 6.30 -11.55 11.79
C GLY A 74 5.07 -12.30 12.31
N ALA A 75 4.81 -12.23 13.63
CA ALA A 75 3.64 -12.88 14.22
C ALA A 75 2.31 -12.27 13.71
N LEU A 76 2.23 -10.94 13.55
CA LEU A 76 1.07 -10.28 12.96
C LEU A 76 0.80 -10.73 11.52
N GLU A 77 1.85 -10.95 10.73
CA GLU A 77 1.70 -11.47 9.36
C GLU A 77 1.25 -12.94 9.32
N MET A 78 1.71 -13.76 10.26
CA MET A 78 1.19 -15.13 10.39
C MET A 78 -0.32 -15.12 10.69
N LEU A 79 -0.78 -14.28 11.61
CA LEU A 79 -2.20 -14.11 11.90
C LEU A 79 -2.98 -13.61 10.67
N PHE A 80 -2.40 -12.71 9.88
CA PHE A 80 -3.01 -12.24 8.65
C PHE A 80 -3.11 -13.36 7.59
N GLY A 81 -2.05 -14.14 7.42
CA GLY A 81 -2.06 -15.32 6.55
C GLY A 81 -3.10 -16.35 6.97
N GLU A 82 -3.26 -16.59 8.28
CA GLU A 82 -4.30 -17.47 8.83
C GLU A 82 -5.72 -16.97 8.47
N TYR A 83 -5.99 -15.67 8.61
CA TYR A 83 -7.24 -15.09 8.17
C TYR A 83 -7.49 -15.34 6.68
N PHE A 84 -6.47 -15.15 5.81
CA PHE A 84 -6.60 -15.43 4.39
C PHE A 84 -6.92 -16.91 4.12
N ARG A 85 -6.30 -17.82 4.84
CA ARG A 85 -6.62 -19.25 4.75
C ARG A 85 -8.08 -19.51 5.06
N LEU A 86 -8.60 -18.99 6.17
CA LEU A 86 -10.00 -19.16 6.60
C LEU A 86 -10.97 -18.54 5.60
N TRP A 87 -10.69 -17.31 5.15
CA TRP A 87 -11.52 -16.63 4.15
C TRP A 87 -11.55 -17.39 2.83
N LEU A 88 -10.40 -17.76 2.28
CA LEU A 88 -10.31 -18.44 0.99
C LEU A 88 -10.86 -19.87 1.04
N GLN A 89 -10.81 -20.53 2.20
CA GLN A 89 -11.53 -21.81 2.41
C GLN A 89 -13.05 -21.60 2.40
N ASN A 90 -13.55 -20.55 3.04
CA ASN A 90 -14.97 -20.21 3.02
C ASN A 90 -15.49 -19.88 1.61
N GLU A 91 -14.65 -19.25 0.77
CA GLU A 91 -14.94 -18.98 -0.64
C GLU A 91 -14.73 -20.20 -1.55
N HIS A 92 -14.47 -21.39 -1.00
CA HIS A 92 -14.13 -22.60 -1.75
C HIS A 92 -12.93 -22.46 -2.71
N PHE A 93 -12.10 -21.45 -2.49
CA PHE A 93 -10.93 -21.14 -3.31
C PHE A 93 -9.75 -22.08 -3.05
N LEU A 94 -9.53 -22.50 -1.79
CA LEU A 94 -8.45 -23.39 -1.37
C LEU A 94 -8.90 -24.85 -1.30
N LEU A 95 -9.54 -25.35 -2.35
CA LEU A 95 -9.88 -26.77 -2.47
C LEU A 95 -8.73 -27.51 -3.17
N CYS A 96 -8.02 -28.39 -2.46
CA CYS A 96 -6.89 -29.16 -2.96
C CYS A 96 -5.80 -28.31 -3.66
N PRO A 97 -5.22 -27.30 -2.97
CA PRO A 97 -4.28 -26.36 -3.58
C PRO A 97 -2.98 -27.06 -4.04
N GLN A 98 -2.45 -26.61 -5.20
CA GLN A 98 -1.19 -27.07 -5.77
C GLN A 98 -0.16 -25.93 -5.70
N ASN A 99 1.14 -26.26 -5.56
CA ASN A 99 2.20 -25.23 -5.42
C ASN A 99 2.22 -24.24 -6.61
N GLU A 100 1.97 -24.71 -7.81
CA GLU A 100 2.01 -23.94 -9.05
C GLU A 100 0.88 -22.92 -9.15
N GLU A 101 -0.16 -23.03 -8.31
CA GLU A 101 -1.25 -22.07 -8.25
C GLU A 101 -0.86 -20.79 -7.46
N PHE A 102 0.27 -20.82 -6.72
CA PHE A 102 0.67 -19.76 -5.80
C PHE A 102 2.00 -19.13 -6.20
N TYR A 103 2.03 -17.82 -6.16
CA TYR A 103 3.25 -17.03 -6.30
C TYR A 103 3.42 -16.11 -5.08
N PHE A 104 4.61 -16.10 -4.48
CA PHE A 104 5.00 -15.16 -3.44
C PHE A 104 6.30 -14.49 -3.86
N GLY A 105 6.25 -13.17 -4.01
CA GLY A 105 7.41 -12.37 -4.33
C GLY A 105 7.60 -11.22 -3.35
N ALA A 106 8.81 -10.74 -3.21
CA ALA A 106 9.14 -9.65 -2.30
C ALA A 106 10.24 -8.74 -2.85
N SER A 107 10.19 -7.46 -2.50
CA SER A 107 11.34 -6.58 -2.72
C SER A 107 12.57 -7.15 -2.01
N PRO A 108 13.79 -6.88 -2.52
CA PRO A 108 15.03 -7.43 -1.95
C PRO A 108 15.43 -6.73 -0.63
N LYS A 109 14.51 -6.71 0.33
CA LYS A 109 14.74 -6.20 1.69
C LYS A 109 14.33 -7.26 2.71
N GLN A 110 15.10 -7.41 3.77
CA GLN A 110 14.82 -8.44 4.79
C GLN A 110 13.36 -8.37 5.27
N ARG A 111 12.85 -7.18 5.59
CA ARG A 111 11.49 -6.99 6.11
C ARG A 111 10.38 -7.46 5.17
N THR A 112 10.52 -7.25 3.87
CA THR A 112 9.52 -7.66 2.87
C THR A 112 9.57 -9.16 2.62
N ILE A 113 10.78 -9.74 2.53
CA ILE A 113 10.98 -11.19 2.40
C ILE A 113 10.43 -11.93 3.64
N ALA A 114 10.75 -11.42 4.84
CA ALA A 114 10.26 -12.02 6.10
C ALA A 114 8.74 -11.87 6.24
N THR A 115 8.16 -10.74 5.84
CA THR A 115 6.70 -10.54 5.79
C THR A 115 6.03 -11.57 4.85
N ALA A 116 6.53 -11.72 3.62
CA ALA A 116 5.97 -12.68 2.67
C ALA A 116 6.07 -14.13 3.17
N ARG A 117 7.20 -14.50 3.78
CA ARG A 117 7.38 -15.83 4.39
C ARG A 117 6.42 -16.09 5.55
N ALA A 118 6.27 -15.11 6.45
CA ALA A 118 5.37 -15.22 7.60
C ALA A 118 3.91 -15.31 7.15
N PHE A 119 3.51 -14.50 6.16
CA PHE A 119 2.17 -14.59 5.58
C PHE A 119 1.92 -15.94 4.91
N ALA A 120 2.85 -16.43 4.08
CA ALA A 120 2.74 -17.73 3.43
C ALA A 120 2.64 -18.88 4.46
N ALA A 121 3.42 -18.82 5.54
CA ALA A 121 3.36 -19.81 6.63
C ALA A 121 2.02 -19.82 7.36
N GLY A 122 1.38 -18.66 7.57
CA GLY A 122 0.04 -18.57 8.14
C GLY A 122 -1.05 -19.06 7.19
N MET A 123 -0.94 -18.73 5.89
CA MET A 123 -1.93 -19.07 4.87
C MET A 123 -1.84 -20.55 4.44
N LEU A 124 -0.66 -21.07 4.24
CA LEU A 124 -0.38 -22.40 3.68
C LEU A 124 0.59 -23.19 4.57
N PRO A 125 0.26 -23.46 5.86
CA PRO A 125 1.20 -24.00 6.84
C PRO A 125 1.69 -25.42 6.52
N TYR A 126 1.04 -26.11 5.60
CA TYR A 126 1.38 -27.48 5.16
C TYR A 126 2.11 -27.53 3.80
N MET A 127 2.36 -26.36 3.18
CA MET A 127 3.02 -26.27 1.88
C MET A 127 4.37 -25.56 2.04
N ASN A 128 5.34 -25.98 1.24
CA ASN A 128 6.62 -25.28 1.12
C ASN A 128 6.56 -24.38 -0.11
N VAL A 129 6.02 -23.17 0.04
CA VAL A 129 5.96 -22.19 -1.04
C VAL A 129 7.16 -21.26 -0.95
N PRO A 130 8.04 -21.20 -1.97
CA PRO A 130 9.17 -20.30 -1.98
C PRO A 130 8.73 -18.84 -2.06
N VAL A 131 9.56 -17.93 -1.58
CA VAL A 131 9.40 -16.49 -1.78
C VAL A 131 10.51 -16.01 -2.70
N ASP A 132 10.13 -15.50 -3.87
CA ASP A 132 11.05 -14.98 -4.87
C ASP A 132 11.49 -13.56 -4.53
N TYR A 133 12.77 -13.30 -4.68
CA TYR A 133 13.35 -11.97 -4.53
C TYR A 133 14.68 -11.86 -5.30
N LYS A 134 15.03 -10.66 -5.71
CA LYS A 134 16.20 -10.45 -6.53
C LYS A 134 17.49 -10.46 -5.68
N VAL A 135 18.48 -11.18 -6.17
CA VAL A 135 19.86 -11.16 -5.66
C VAL A 135 20.81 -10.61 -6.73
N ASP A 136 21.93 -10.06 -6.30
CA ASP A 136 23.03 -9.64 -7.17
C ASP A 136 23.90 -10.84 -7.60
N GLU A 137 24.91 -10.56 -8.42
CA GLU A 137 25.84 -11.56 -8.94
C GLU A 137 26.64 -12.29 -7.83
N THR A 138 26.72 -11.71 -6.63
CA THR A 138 27.39 -12.31 -5.47
C THR A 138 26.45 -13.13 -4.58
N GLY A 139 25.17 -13.22 -4.92
CA GLY A 139 24.12 -13.88 -4.13
C GLY A 139 23.60 -13.07 -2.96
N LYS A 140 23.98 -11.78 -2.84
CA LYS A 140 23.40 -10.86 -1.84
C LYS A 140 22.09 -10.24 -2.36
N LEU A 141 21.29 -9.72 -1.43
CA LEU A 141 20.08 -8.99 -1.81
C LEU A 141 20.41 -7.83 -2.74
N ALA A 142 19.71 -7.72 -3.86
CA ALA A 142 19.92 -6.64 -4.82
C ALA A 142 19.64 -5.28 -4.15
N SER A 143 20.40 -4.26 -4.53
CA SER A 143 20.21 -2.88 -4.04
C SER A 143 18.92 -2.27 -4.58
N SER A 144 18.54 -2.63 -5.82
CA SER A 144 17.37 -2.09 -6.53
C SER A 144 16.58 -3.19 -7.24
N ASP A 145 15.25 -3.01 -7.29
CA ASP A 145 14.34 -3.84 -8.03
C ASP A 145 13.10 -3.01 -8.41
N PRO A 146 12.97 -2.58 -9.67
CA PRO A 146 11.89 -1.70 -10.11
C PRO A 146 10.51 -2.36 -10.07
N ASP A 147 10.43 -3.69 -10.02
CA ASP A 147 9.16 -4.40 -9.86
C ASP A 147 8.56 -4.18 -8.46
N TYR A 148 9.37 -3.84 -7.47
CA TYR A 148 8.94 -3.72 -6.07
C TYR A 148 9.28 -2.38 -5.41
N LEU A 149 10.21 -1.61 -5.96
CA LEU A 149 10.63 -0.33 -5.40
C LEU A 149 10.19 0.80 -6.33
N PRO A 150 9.70 1.94 -5.81
CA PRO A 150 9.24 3.06 -6.63
C PRO A 150 10.42 3.87 -7.18
N LEU A 151 11.21 3.23 -8.03
CA LEU A 151 12.41 3.80 -8.64
C LEU A 151 12.03 4.66 -9.85
N LEU A 152 12.68 5.81 -9.97
CA LEU A 152 12.56 6.64 -11.17
C LEU A 152 13.16 5.90 -12.38
N ASN A 153 12.38 5.82 -13.45
CA ASN A 153 12.76 5.18 -14.70
C ASN A 153 13.01 6.24 -15.77
N ASP A 154 14.17 6.16 -16.44
CA ASP A 154 14.59 7.06 -17.50
C ASP A 154 14.73 6.36 -18.87
N TYR A 155 14.12 5.21 -19.02
CA TYR A 155 14.03 4.53 -20.32
C TYR A 155 12.64 4.72 -20.91
N SER A 156 12.58 4.84 -22.23
CA SER A 156 11.32 4.87 -22.98
C SER A 156 10.94 3.45 -23.37
N ALA A 157 9.68 3.07 -23.15
CA ALA A 157 9.13 1.79 -23.60
C ALA A 157 8.86 1.78 -25.10
N SER A 158 8.64 2.96 -25.69
CA SER A 158 8.48 3.18 -27.13
C SER A 158 9.70 3.92 -27.67
N ASN A 159 10.10 3.68 -28.90
CA ASN A 159 11.29 4.15 -29.65
C ASN A 159 11.69 5.64 -29.52
N GLY A 160 11.46 6.30 -28.42
CA GLY A 160 11.78 7.69 -28.12
C GLY A 160 12.84 7.83 -27.02
N GLU A 161 13.62 8.91 -27.08
CA GLU A 161 14.54 9.28 -26.03
C GLU A 161 13.77 9.83 -24.82
N PHE A 162 14.13 9.40 -23.59
CA PHE A 162 13.56 9.93 -22.36
C PHE A 162 14.01 11.37 -22.12
N LYS A 163 13.05 12.29 -21.98
CA LYS A 163 13.32 13.74 -21.81
C LYS A 163 13.33 14.11 -20.32
N ALA A 164 14.41 13.81 -19.61
CA ALA A 164 14.52 14.01 -18.16
C ALA A 164 14.23 15.46 -17.71
N ALA A 165 14.65 16.48 -18.49
CA ALA A 165 14.38 17.87 -18.15
C ALA A 165 12.88 18.20 -18.24
N ALA A 166 12.20 17.77 -19.33
CA ALA A 166 10.77 17.98 -19.50
C ALA A 166 9.95 17.21 -18.45
N PHE A 167 10.38 15.99 -18.07
CA PHE A 167 9.78 15.22 -16.99
C PHE A 167 9.83 16.00 -15.66
N ARG A 168 10.99 16.57 -15.30
CA ARG A 168 11.12 17.36 -14.06
C ARG A 168 10.28 18.62 -14.10
N GLU A 169 10.25 19.34 -15.22
CA GLU A 169 9.43 20.55 -15.39
C GLU A 169 7.94 20.24 -15.24
N GLU A 170 7.45 19.15 -15.82
CA GLU A 170 6.06 18.74 -15.64
C GLU A 170 5.77 18.29 -14.22
N ALA A 171 6.67 17.52 -13.59
CA ALA A 171 6.54 17.11 -12.19
C ALA A 171 6.45 18.32 -11.25
N ASP A 172 7.30 19.34 -11.42
CA ASP A 172 7.26 20.58 -10.63
C ASP A 172 5.93 21.32 -10.83
N ARG A 173 5.41 21.34 -12.06
CA ARG A 173 4.11 21.96 -12.37
C ARG A 173 2.95 21.21 -11.70
N GLU A 174 2.95 19.87 -11.72
CA GLU A 174 1.93 19.05 -11.08
C GLU A 174 1.99 19.12 -9.55
N LEU A 175 3.19 19.14 -8.97
CA LEU A 175 3.40 19.32 -7.53
C LEU A 175 2.88 20.67 -7.05
N GLY A 176 3.01 21.73 -7.88
CA GLY A 176 2.58 23.07 -7.57
C GLY A 176 3.33 23.67 -6.38
N GLN A 177 2.69 24.62 -5.68
CA GLN A 177 3.28 25.20 -4.47
C GLN A 177 3.20 24.19 -3.32
N LEU A 178 4.36 23.82 -2.79
CA LEU A 178 4.49 22.92 -1.66
C LEU A 178 4.60 23.72 -0.35
N GLU A 179 3.77 23.35 0.61
CA GLU A 179 3.80 23.94 1.96
C GLU A 179 4.10 22.84 2.98
N ALA A 180 4.97 23.19 3.93
CA ALA A 180 5.26 22.32 5.05
C ALA A 180 4.06 22.26 6.00
N PRO A 181 3.72 21.07 6.54
CA PRO A 181 2.73 20.99 7.60
C PRO A 181 3.21 21.68 8.89
N SER A 182 2.32 21.86 9.84
CA SER A 182 2.73 22.28 11.18
C SER A 182 3.49 21.15 11.87
N TYR A 183 4.68 21.45 12.36
CA TYR A 183 5.52 20.51 13.13
C TYR A 183 5.39 20.72 14.65
N THR A 184 4.67 21.75 15.10
CA THR A 184 4.62 22.18 16.51
C THR A 184 4.30 21.05 17.47
N PHE A 185 3.36 20.16 17.12
CA PHE A 185 2.99 19.05 17.99
C PHE A 185 4.11 17.99 18.05
N LEU A 186 4.70 17.63 16.91
CA LEU A 186 5.83 16.70 16.85
C LEU A 186 7.04 17.24 17.63
N GLU A 187 7.39 18.52 17.41
CA GLU A 187 8.49 19.20 18.11
C GLU A 187 8.29 19.20 19.63
N LYS A 188 7.05 19.41 20.08
CA LYS A 188 6.68 19.32 21.51
C LYS A 188 6.86 17.92 22.06
N VAL A 189 6.38 16.89 21.36
CA VAL A 189 6.50 15.48 21.82
C VAL A 189 7.95 15.03 21.85
N LEU A 190 8.77 15.49 20.90
CA LEU A 190 10.23 15.25 20.87
C LEU A 190 11.00 16.05 21.95
N ARG A 191 10.39 17.07 22.57
CA ARG A 191 11.09 18.09 23.38
C ARG A 191 12.26 18.70 22.60
N MET A 192 12.02 19.08 21.38
CA MET A 192 13.06 19.43 20.40
C MET A 192 13.85 20.67 20.82
N GLU A 193 13.27 21.58 21.62
CA GLU A 193 13.95 22.78 22.12
C GLU A 193 15.22 22.50 22.96
N SER A 194 15.31 21.31 23.58
CA SER A 194 16.50 20.87 24.33
C SER A 194 17.39 19.89 23.57
N SER A 195 17.09 19.62 22.31
CA SER A 195 17.81 18.65 21.48
C SER A 195 19.08 19.23 20.85
N SER A 196 20.04 18.37 20.50
CA SER A 196 21.24 18.78 19.76
C SER A 196 20.98 19.18 18.30
N TYR A 197 19.83 18.80 17.74
CA TYR A 197 19.41 19.16 16.38
C TYR A 197 19.33 20.70 16.22
N THR A 198 18.77 21.38 17.22
CA THR A 198 18.61 22.84 17.22
C THR A 198 19.93 23.60 17.21
N SER A 199 20.98 23.05 17.83
CA SER A 199 22.30 23.68 17.86
C SER A 199 23.07 23.50 16.54
N LYS A 200 22.81 22.43 15.79
CA LYS A 200 23.51 22.10 14.54
C LYS A 200 22.87 22.73 13.29
N LYS A 201 21.55 22.92 13.30
CA LYS A 201 20.77 23.41 12.14
C LYS A 201 20.15 24.80 12.35
N SER A 202 20.83 25.71 13.05
CA SER A 202 20.51 27.14 13.19
C SER A 202 19.03 27.47 13.50
N GLY A 203 18.27 26.59 14.13
CA GLY A 203 16.87 26.87 14.47
C GLY A 203 16.27 25.85 15.46
N LYS A 204 15.32 26.32 16.28
CA LYS A 204 14.59 25.51 17.27
C LYS A 204 13.46 24.67 16.66
N HIS A 205 13.31 24.69 15.35
CA HIS A 205 12.18 24.10 14.61
C HIS A 205 12.66 23.40 13.36
N PHE A 206 11.84 22.48 12.86
CA PHE A 206 12.05 21.91 11.52
C PHE A 206 11.95 23.02 10.46
N ASP A 207 12.85 22.96 9.48
CA ASP A 207 12.81 23.87 8.33
C ASP A 207 11.48 23.73 7.58
N LYS A 208 10.86 24.84 7.20
CA LYS A 208 9.61 24.86 6.42
C LYS A 208 9.83 24.69 4.91
N LYS A 209 11.07 24.64 4.45
CA LYS A 209 11.38 24.37 3.05
C LYS A 209 10.97 22.92 2.70
N VAL A 210 10.25 22.77 1.59
CA VAL A 210 9.92 21.48 0.98
C VAL A 210 10.41 21.52 -0.46
N GLU A 211 11.38 20.69 -0.79
CA GLU A 211 11.99 20.61 -2.12
C GLU A 211 12.08 19.15 -2.56
N VAL A 212 11.39 18.79 -3.65
CA VAL A 212 11.41 17.44 -4.21
C VAL A 212 12.65 17.28 -5.10
N CYS A 213 13.33 16.15 -4.96
CA CYS A 213 14.50 15.79 -5.75
C CYS A 213 14.19 14.56 -6.61
N LEU A 214 14.28 14.73 -7.93
CA LEU A 214 13.99 13.71 -8.93
C LEU A 214 15.29 13.31 -9.66
N ASP A 215 16.23 12.75 -8.90
CA ASP A 215 17.46 12.17 -9.44
C ASP A 215 17.20 10.71 -9.82
N PHE A 216 17.48 10.34 -11.06
CA PHE A 216 17.26 8.97 -11.55
C PHE A 216 18.27 7.97 -10.99
N TYR A 217 19.44 8.46 -10.60
CA TYR A 217 20.54 7.64 -10.08
C TYR A 217 21.12 8.24 -8.79
N LYS A 218 21.53 7.36 -7.90
CA LYS A 218 22.34 7.70 -6.74
C LYS A 218 23.81 7.92 -7.16
N LYS A 219 24.63 8.42 -6.22
CA LYS A 219 26.07 8.64 -6.45
C LYS A 219 26.85 7.36 -6.75
N ASP A 220 26.38 6.22 -6.27
CA ASP A 220 26.94 4.89 -6.51
C ASP A 220 26.49 4.26 -7.85
N GLY A 221 25.65 4.95 -8.61
CA GLY A 221 25.11 4.48 -9.89
C GLY A 221 23.81 3.66 -9.78
N ASP A 222 23.36 3.33 -8.57
CA ASP A 222 22.08 2.67 -8.38
C ASP A 222 20.90 3.57 -8.73
N ARG A 223 19.79 2.96 -9.15
CA ARG A 223 18.51 3.65 -9.37
C ARG A 223 18.05 4.33 -8.08
N ALA A 224 17.49 5.52 -8.22
CA ALA A 224 16.99 6.31 -7.10
C ALA A 224 15.46 6.34 -7.05
N GLU A 225 14.92 6.46 -5.84
CA GLU A 225 13.53 6.81 -5.59
C GLU A 225 13.39 8.34 -5.56
N PRO A 226 12.19 8.93 -5.82
CA PRO A 226 11.92 10.31 -5.48
C PRO A 226 12.29 10.59 -4.02
N THR A 227 12.98 11.69 -3.78
CA THR A 227 13.37 12.13 -2.44
C THR A 227 13.03 13.59 -2.21
N MET A 228 13.20 14.08 -1.00
CA MET A 228 13.07 15.53 -0.73
C MET A 228 14.16 16.04 0.19
N GLN A 229 14.34 17.36 0.17
CA GLN A 229 15.15 18.11 1.13
C GLN A 229 14.25 18.99 1.99
N GLY A 230 14.77 19.42 3.14
CA GLY A 230 14.07 20.27 4.10
C GLY A 230 13.51 19.52 5.30
N GLY A 231 12.84 20.25 6.18
CA GLY A 231 12.40 19.76 7.48
C GLY A 231 11.35 18.65 7.41
N LEU A 232 10.55 18.57 6.34
CA LEU A 232 9.56 17.51 6.19
C LEU A 232 10.20 16.11 6.08
N LYS A 233 11.39 16.02 5.50
CA LYS A 233 12.16 14.78 5.46
C LYS A 233 12.55 14.31 6.87
N ASP A 234 13.08 15.24 7.67
CA ASP A 234 13.52 14.92 9.03
C ASP A 234 12.31 14.66 9.95
N ALA A 235 11.24 15.45 9.83
CA ALA A 235 9.99 15.25 10.54
C ALA A 235 9.33 13.89 10.19
N ASN A 236 9.41 13.45 8.93
CA ASN A 236 8.95 12.14 8.51
C ASN A 236 9.75 11.00 9.17
N MET A 237 11.06 11.16 9.39
CA MET A 237 11.85 10.14 10.11
C MET A 237 11.34 9.96 11.54
N ALA A 238 11.05 11.05 12.25
CA ALA A 238 10.49 11.00 13.59
C ALA A 238 9.06 10.45 13.61
N SER A 239 8.21 10.88 12.67
CA SER A 239 6.85 10.35 12.50
C SER A 239 6.85 8.84 12.29
N ASP A 240 7.67 8.34 11.37
CA ASP A 240 7.84 6.90 11.11
C ASP A 240 8.31 6.15 12.36
N ALA A 241 9.29 6.68 13.10
CA ALA A 241 9.78 6.08 14.33
C ALA A 241 8.70 6.01 15.43
N PHE A 242 7.87 7.05 15.58
CA PHE A 242 6.74 7.04 16.51
C PHE A 242 5.66 6.03 16.11
N ILE A 243 5.32 5.91 14.82
CA ILE A 243 4.41 4.88 14.32
C ILE A 243 4.92 3.49 14.67
N LEU A 244 6.21 3.23 14.42
CA LEU A 244 6.83 1.94 14.71
C LEU A 244 6.82 1.63 16.21
N GLN A 245 7.18 2.58 17.08
CA GLN A 245 7.10 2.41 18.53
C GLN A 245 5.66 2.18 19.01
N TYR A 246 4.69 2.94 18.48
CA TYR A 246 3.29 2.78 18.83
C TYR A 246 2.79 1.35 18.59
N TYR A 247 3.19 0.74 17.50
CA TYR A 247 2.77 -0.63 17.16
C TYR A 247 3.63 -1.73 17.81
N GLU A 248 4.91 -1.48 18.05
CA GLU A 248 5.79 -2.47 18.69
C GLU A 248 5.58 -2.55 20.20
N MET A 249 5.37 -1.41 20.87
CA MET A 249 5.29 -1.34 22.32
C MET A 249 3.86 -1.51 22.82
N ALA A 250 3.64 -2.37 23.82
CA ALA A 250 2.35 -2.52 24.48
C ALA A 250 1.92 -1.23 25.20
N ASP A 251 2.88 -0.55 25.85
CA ASP A 251 2.66 0.72 26.56
C ASP A 251 2.82 1.92 25.62
N SER A 252 1.68 2.56 25.26
CA SER A 252 1.68 3.72 24.38
C SER A 252 2.25 4.98 25.00
N ILE A 253 2.22 5.10 26.34
CA ILE A 253 2.80 6.24 27.04
C ILE A 253 4.33 6.17 26.90
N LYS A 254 4.92 5.01 27.10
CA LYS A 254 6.37 4.81 26.85
C LYS A 254 6.73 5.01 25.40
N ALA A 255 5.87 4.59 24.45
CA ALA A 255 6.07 4.81 23.02
C ALA A 255 6.12 6.29 22.63
N ALA A 256 5.60 7.20 23.46
CA ALA A 256 5.63 8.65 23.29
C ALA A 256 6.44 9.35 24.38
N PHE A 257 7.53 8.76 24.86
CA PHE A 257 8.44 9.33 25.88
C PHE A 257 7.77 9.79 27.18
N GLY A 258 6.69 9.13 27.58
CA GLY A 258 5.92 9.47 28.77
C GLY A 258 4.71 10.36 28.53
N HIS A 259 4.47 10.82 27.30
CA HIS A 259 3.26 11.56 26.94
C HIS A 259 2.06 10.63 26.81
N GLN A 260 0.95 10.97 27.47
CA GLN A 260 -0.33 10.29 27.28
C GLN A 260 -1.04 10.91 26.08
N LEU A 261 -0.89 10.31 24.90
CA LEU A 261 -1.49 10.79 23.66
C LEU A 261 -2.84 10.10 23.39
N SER A 262 -3.83 10.87 23.00
CA SER A 262 -5.10 10.39 22.46
C SER A 262 -4.89 9.72 21.08
N PHE A 263 -5.89 8.98 20.61
CA PHE A 263 -5.83 8.36 19.27
C PHE A 263 -5.69 9.41 18.14
N ASP A 264 -6.34 10.58 18.28
CA ASP A 264 -6.25 11.64 17.29
C ASP A 264 -4.88 12.35 17.33
N GLU A 265 -4.24 12.44 18.49
CA GLU A 265 -2.87 12.94 18.60
C GLU A 265 -1.87 11.97 17.94
N TRP A 266 -2.04 10.66 18.12
CA TRP A 266 -1.26 9.66 17.39
C TRP A 266 -1.47 9.75 15.88
N LYS A 267 -2.71 9.95 15.41
CA LYS A 267 -3.00 10.23 13.99
C LYS A 267 -2.32 11.50 13.50
N SER A 268 -2.28 12.56 14.33
CA SER A 268 -1.59 13.79 13.98
C SER A 268 -0.09 13.57 13.79
N LEU A 269 0.57 12.77 14.64
CA LEU A 269 1.97 12.40 14.44
C LEU A 269 2.16 11.60 13.14
N ALA A 270 1.28 10.63 12.89
CA ALA A 270 1.36 9.78 11.71
C ALA A 270 1.05 10.53 10.40
N SER A 271 0.23 11.59 10.44
CA SER A 271 -0.15 12.36 9.26
C SER A 271 1.02 13.04 8.55
N ILE A 272 2.13 13.31 9.25
CA ILE A 272 3.36 13.85 8.65
C ILE A 272 3.92 12.87 7.62
N LYS A 273 3.88 11.57 7.93
CA LYS A 273 4.28 10.51 7.00
C LYS A 273 3.32 10.41 5.81
N ASP A 274 2.00 10.54 6.04
CA ASP A 274 1.02 10.54 4.95
C ASP A 274 1.26 11.74 3.99
N ILE A 275 1.56 12.95 4.53
CA ILE A 275 1.89 14.13 3.72
C ILE A 275 3.20 13.95 2.95
N TYR A 276 4.24 13.38 3.57
CA TYR A 276 5.50 13.08 2.90
C TYR A 276 5.30 12.12 1.72
N GLY A 277 4.53 11.06 1.93
CA GLY A 277 4.20 10.08 0.91
C GLY A 277 3.33 10.65 -0.22
N ASP A 278 2.37 11.52 0.13
CA ASP A 278 1.53 12.22 -0.84
C ASP A 278 2.38 13.05 -1.81
N ILE A 279 3.25 13.89 -1.29
CA ILE A 279 4.09 14.76 -2.12
C ILE A 279 4.99 13.94 -3.07
N LEU A 280 5.59 12.86 -2.60
CA LEU A 280 6.55 12.10 -3.40
C LEU A 280 5.93 11.09 -4.36
N PHE A 281 4.76 10.53 -4.04
CA PHE A 281 4.27 9.34 -4.74
C PHE A 281 2.84 9.45 -5.26
N THR A 282 2.02 10.44 -4.83
CA THR A 282 0.61 10.49 -5.22
C THR A 282 0.18 11.80 -5.87
N ARG A 283 0.76 12.92 -5.44
CA ARG A 283 0.32 14.27 -5.85
C ARG A 283 0.55 14.55 -7.33
N ALA A 284 1.69 14.13 -7.87
CA ALA A 284 2.05 14.32 -9.27
C ALA A 284 1.84 13.02 -10.06
N PRO A 285 0.80 12.93 -10.93
CA PRO A 285 0.54 11.75 -11.75
C PRO A 285 1.73 11.31 -12.61
N ILE A 286 2.54 12.25 -13.10
CA ILE A 286 3.74 11.93 -13.88
C ILE A 286 4.76 11.12 -13.05
N ILE A 287 4.91 11.43 -11.76
CA ILE A 287 5.80 10.68 -10.86
C ILE A 287 5.19 9.31 -10.56
N SER A 288 3.92 9.27 -10.12
CA SER A 288 3.27 8.02 -9.72
C SER A 288 3.23 6.98 -10.84
N VAL A 289 2.93 7.39 -12.07
CA VAL A 289 2.96 6.51 -13.25
C VAL A 289 4.38 6.04 -13.55
N ASN A 290 5.36 6.93 -13.50
CA ASN A 290 6.76 6.59 -13.77
C ASN A 290 7.29 5.52 -12.82
N VAL A 291 7.14 5.73 -11.50
CA VAL A 291 7.73 4.84 -10.49
C VAL A 291 6.97 3.54 -10.28
N SER A 292 5.69 3.46 -10.69
CA SER A 292 4.88 2.24 -10.53
C SER A 292 4.75 1.39 -11.80
N HIS A 293 5.30 1.84 -12.93
CA HIS A 293 5.13 1.21 -14.24
C HIS A 293 5.47 -0.29 -14.26
N CYS A 294 6.62 -0.68 -13.69
CA CYS A 294 7.04 -2.08 -13.67
C CYS A 294 6.07 -2.95 -12.84
N MET A 295 5.64 -2.47 -11.67
CA MET A 295 4.67 -3.19 -10.84
C MET A 295 3.28 -3.24 -11.51
N LEU A 296 2.82 -2.18 -12.19
CA LEU A 296 1.57 -2.20 -12.97
C LEU A 296 1.61 -3.28 -14.05
N SER A 297 2.72 -3.38 -14.79
CA SER A 297 2.93 -4.40 -15.82
C SER A 297 2.93 -5.81 -15.22
N ARG A 298 3.55 -5.99 -14.05
CA ARG A 298 3.55 -7.25 -13.31
C ARG A 298 2.15 -7.65 -12.85
N LEU A 299 1.39 -6.70 -12.28
CA LEU A 299 -0.01 -6.92 -11.89
C LEU A 299 -0.88 -7.32 -13.08
N GLN A 300 -0.73 -6.64 -14.24
CA GLN A 300 -1.47 -7.00 -15.43
C GLN A 300 -1.19 -8.45 -15.85
N SER A 301 0.08 -8.85 -15.88
CA SER A 301 0.47 -10.22 -16.22
C SER A 301 -0.17 -11.25 -15.30
N GLU A 302 -0.20 -11.00 -14.00
CA GLU A 302 -0.82 -11.91 -13.02
C GLU A 302 -2.35 -11.94 -13.12
N MET A 303 -2.98 -10.83 -13.47
CA MET A 303 -4.44 -10.75 -13.60
C MET A 303 -4.96 -11.39 -14.90
N LEU A 304 -4.12 -11.60 -15.89
CA LEU A 304 -4.47 -12.32 -17.12
C LEU A 304 -4.63 -13.83 -16.87
N ALA A 305 -5.20 -14.55 -17.85
CA ALA A 305 -5.52 -15.98 -17.74
C ALA A 305 -4.31 -16.88 -17.41
N GLY A 306 -3.11 -16.52 -17.89
CA GLY A 306 -1.86 -17.26 -17.63
C GLY A 306 -1.20 -16.99 -16.28
N GLY A 307 -1.70 -16.03 -15.47
CA GLY A 307 -1.14 -15.73 -14.15
C GLY A 307 -1.59 -16.75 -13.08
N HIS A 308 -0.94 -16.71 -11.92
CA HIS A 308 -1.23 -17.62 -10.81
C HIS A 308 -2.66 -17.44 -10.28
N LYS A 309 -3.22 -18.46 -9.68
CA LYS A 309 -4.52 -18.38 -8.99
C LYS A 309 -4.46 -17.43 -7.79
N PHE A 310 -3.35 -17.50 -7.04
CA PHE A 310 -3.04 -16.56 -5.97
C PHE A 310 -1.63 -16.01 -6.14
N ALA A 311 -1.48 -14.68 -6.21
CA ALA A 311 -0.20 -14.00 -6.27
C ALA A 311 -0.07 -12.98 -5.15
N PHE A 312 1.09 -12.96 -4.46
CA PHE A 312 1.38 -12.07 -3.35
C PHE A 312 2.71 -11.34 -3.59
N PHE A 313 2.65 -10.01 -3.65
CA PHE A 313 3.79 -9.12 -3.88
C PHE A 313 4.04 -8.27 -2.64
N CYS A 314 5.10 -8.57 -1.89
CA CYS A 314 5.45 -7.79 -0.70
C CYS A 314 6.39 -6.64 -1.05
N THR A 315 5.93 -5.42 -0.79
CA THR A 315 6.63 -4.18 -1.10
C THR A 315 6.53 -3.15 0.06
N HIS A 316 6.49 -1.87 -0.26
CA HIS A 316 6.49 -0.73 0.65
C HIS A 316 5.25 0.13 0.47
N ASP A 317 4.96 0.98 1.46
CA ASP A 317 3.91 1.98 1.43
C ASP A 317 3.99 2.91 0.21
N SER A 318 5.19 3.35 -0.15
CA SER A 318 5.46 4.21 -1.30
C SER A 318 5.03 3.60 -2.64
N MET A 319 5.31 2.31 -2.87
CA MET A 319 4.87 1.62 -4.09
C MET A 319 3.34 1.46 -4.12
N ILE A 320 2.70 1.10 -3.00
CA ILE A 320 1.23 1.00 -2.94
C ILE A 320 0.59 2.37 -3.21
N ALA A 321 1.12 3.43 -2.61
CA ALA A 321 0.64 4.79 -2.82
C ALA A 321 0.75 5.20 -4.30
N ALA A 322 1.91 4.97 -4.93
CA ALA A 322 2.11 5.25 -6.36
C ALA A 322 1.18 4.45 -7.26
N LEU A 323 0.97 3.15 -6.98
CA LEU A 323 0.02 2.30 -7.71
C LEU A 323 -1.40 2.84 -7.65
N LEU A 324 -1.87 3.20 -6.46
CA LEU A 324 -3.22 3.72 -6.27
C LEU A 324 -3.42 5.05 -7.00
N ALA A 325 -2.41 5.93 -6.98
CA ALA A 325 -2.44 7.19 -7.73
C ALA A 325 -2.42 6.96 -9.25
N ALA A 326 -1.54 6.08 -9.74
CA ALA A 326 -1.47 5.73 -11.16
C ALA A 326 -2.75 5.06 -11.68
N LEU A 327 -3.46 4.30 -10.85
CA LEU A 327 -4.78 3.74 -11.15
C LEU A 327 -5.91 4.76 -11.00
N ARG A 328 -5.63 5.98 -10.54
CA ARG A 328 -6.60 7.08 -10.35
C ARG A 328 -7.66 6.74 -9.31
N VAL A 329 -7.22 6.20 -8.16
CA VAL A 329 -8.09 5.96 -7.01
C VAL A 329 -8.60 7.29 -6.46
N LYS A 330 -9.90 7.37 -6.17
CA LYS A 330 -10.51 8.55 -5.53
C LYS A 330 -9.94 8.72 -4.11
N PRO A 331 -9.80 9.96 -3.62
CA PRO A 331 -9.31 10.21 -2.27
C PRO A 331 -10.06 9.40 -1.20
N TYR A 332 -9.33 8.85 -0.25
CA TYR A 332 -9.87 8.04 0.85
C TYR A 332 -9.10 8.29 2.15
N LYS A 333 -9.72 7.91 3.26
CA LYS A 333 -9.08 7.85 4.58
C LYS A 333 -9.54 6.60 5.30
N LEU A 334 -8.59 5.78 5.72
CA LEU A 334 -8.88 4.52 6.41
C LEU A 334 -9.27 4.78 7.88
N PRO A 335 -10.39 4.20 8.36
CA PRO A 335 -10.78 4.30 9.76
C PRO A 335 -9.99 3.35 10.66
N ASN A 336 -10.05 3.57 11.98
CA ASN A 336 -9.50 2.70 13.02
C ASN A 336 -8.00 2.41 12.91
N THR A 337 -7.23 3.27 12.26
CA THR A 337 -5.77 3.21 12.16
C THR A 337 -5.19 4.61 12.28
N ILE A 338 -3.96 4.72 12.81
CA ILE A 338 -3.27 6.01 12.90
C ILE A 338 -2.68 6.44 11.55
N GLU A 339 -2.34 5.51 10.67
CA GLU A 339 -1.89 5.74 9.29
C GLU A 339 -3.08 5.65 8.35
N THR A 340 -3.54 6.78 7.79
CA THR A 340 -4.84 6.84 7.09
C THR A 340 -4.79 6.48 5.60
N GLN A 341 -3.60 6.30 5.04
CA GLN A 341 -3.42 6.00 3.61
C GLN A 341 -2.95 4.56 3.37
N THR A 342 -1.76 4.24 3.78
CA THR A 342 -1.13 2.93 3.55
C THR A 342 -0.58 2.36 4.85
N PRO A 343 -1.44 1.91 5.81
CA PRO A 343 -1.00 1.46 7.13
C PRO A 343 -0.07 0.25 7.08
N ILE A 344 0.72 0.07 8.14
CA ILE A 344 1.60 -1.10 8.30
C ILE A 344 0.82 -2.38 8.04
N GLY A 345 1.40 -3.28 7.25
CA GLY A 345 0.80 -4.57 6.92
C GLY A 345 -0.43 -4.52 6.00
N VAL A 346 -0.80 -3.36 5.43
CA VAL A 346 -1.93 -3.26 4.50
C VAL A 346 -1.75 -4.16 3.30
N LYS A 347 -2.84 -4.72 2.81
CA LYS A 347 -2.95 -5.54 1.61
C LYS A 347 -3.88 -4.84 0.62
N LEU A 348 -3.37 -4.47 -0.56
CA LEU A 348 -4.18 -4.07 -1.70
C LEU A 348 -4.56 -5.33 -2.47
N LEU A 349 -5.84 -5.64 -2.49
CA LEU A 349 -6.39 -6.86 -3.11
C LEU A 349 -7.07 -6.54 -4.42
N PHE A 350 -6.80 -7.39 -5.41
CA PHE A 350 -7.54 -7.51 -6.67
C PHE A 350 -8.15 -8.90 -6.71
N GLU A 351 -9.46 -8.99 -6.50
CA GLU A 351 -10.23 -10.25 -6.50
C GLU A 351 -10.97 -10.37 -7.82
N GLN A 352 -10.74 -11.46 -8.55
CA GLN A 352 -11.45 -11.74 -9.79
C GLN A 352 -12.56 -12.75 -9.51
N TRP A 353 -13.77 -12.36 -9.84
CA TRP A 353 -15.00 -13.11 -9.63
C TRP A 353 -15.66 -13.44 -10.97
N LYS A 354 -16.29 -14.61 -11.07
CA LYS A 354 -16.97 -15.07 -12.27
C LYS A 354 -18.37 -15.58 -11.93
N GLU A 355 -19.34 -15.34 -12.81
CA GLU A 355 -20.67 -15.91 -12.74
C GLU A 355 -20.64 -17.42 -12.98
N THR A 356 -21.35 -18.20 -12.13
CA THR A 356 -21.36 -19.68 -12.19
C THR A 356 -22.46 -20.24 -13.06
N CYS A 357 -23.59 -19.52 -13.22
CA CYS A 357 -24.81 -20.03 -13.84
C CYS A 357 -25.13 -19.35 -15.18
N SER A 358 -24.13 -19.20 -16.08
CA SER A 358 -24.32 -18.55 -17.38
C SER A 358 -23.51 -19.26 -18.46
N ASP A 359 -24.10 -19.45 -19.65
CA ASP A 359 -23.38 -19.98 -20.83
C ASP A 359 -22.29 -18.99 -21.31
N ASN A 360 -22.44 -17.72 -20.99
CA ASN A 360 -21.45 -16.66 -21.23
C ASN A 360 -21.22 -15.87 -19.92
N PRO A 361 -20.41 -16.39 -18.99
CA PRO A 361 -20.26 -15.81 -17.67
C PRO A 361 -19.51 -14.48 -17.70
N HIS A 362 -20.10 -13.46 -17.09
CA HIS A 362 -19.40 -12.20 -16.85
C HIS A 362 -18.35 -12.37 -15.75
N ARG A 363 -17.25 -11.63 -15.90
CA ARG A 363 -16.19 -11.52 -14.89
C ARG A 363 -16.18 -10.13 -14.29
N TYR A 364 -15.80 -10.06 -13.03
CA TYR A 364 -15.75 -8.84 -12.25
C TYR A 364 -14.45 -8.75 -11.47
N VAL A 365 -14.05 -7.53 -11.13
CA VAL A 365 -12.92 -7.26 -10.24
C VAL A 365 -13.42 -6.46 -9.04
N ARG A 366 -13.16 -6.97 -7.83
CA ARG A 366 -13.28 -6.21 -6.59
C ARG A 366 -11.89 -5.72 -6.20
N VAL A 367 -11.76 -4.42 -5.87
CA VAL A 367 -10.50 -3.86 -5.40
C VAL A 367 -10.71 -3.25 -4.03
N ARG A 368 -9.94 -3.71 -3.05
CA ARG A 368 -10.05 -3.24 -1.67
C ARG A 368 -8.72 -3.25 -0.92
N LEU A 369 -8.65 -2.45 0.13
CA LEU A 369 -7.60 -2.51 1.13
C LEU A 369 -8.07 -3.36 2.31
N LEU A 370 -7.29 -4.39 2.67
CA LEU A 370 -7.42 -5.11 3.93
C LEU A 370 -6.29 -4.69 4.86
N TYR A 371 -6.59 -4.36 6.10
CA TYR A 371 -5.60 -3.93 7.08
C TYR A 371 -6.05 -4.25 8.51
N GLN A 372 -5.11 -4.44 9.40
CA GLN A 372 -5.39 -4.56 10.82
C GLN A 372 -5.69 -3.18 11.40
N SER A 373 -6.71 -3.06 12.24
CA SER A 373 -6.91 -1.84 13.03
C SER A 373 -5.74 -1.63 13.98
N SER A 374 -5.53 -0.39 14.43
CA SER A 374 -4.51 -0.11 15.45
C SER A 374 -4.65 -1.00 16.69
N ASP A 375 -5.88 -1.29 17.09
CA ASP A 375 -6.16 -2.19 18.22
C ASP A 375 -5.78 -3.64 17.92
N GLN A 376 -6.10 -4.16 16.73
CA GLN A 376 -5.71 -5.52 16.34
C GLN A 376 -4.20 -5.68 16.31
N ILE A 377 -3.46 -4.68 15.77
CA ILE A 377 -1.99 -4.68 15.78
C ILE A 377 -1.45 -4.65 17.21
N ARG A 378 -1.90 -3.70 18.03
CA ARG A 378 -1.37 -3.47 19.37
C ARG A 378 -1.67 -4.61 20.33
N LYS A 379 -2.84 -5.23 20.22
CA LYS A 379 -3.27 -6.36 21.05
C LYS A 379 -2.86 -7.71 20.47
N MET A 380 -2.28 -7.75 19.28
CA MET A 380 -2.00 -8.97 18.51
C MET A 380 -3.24 -9.88 18.44
N THR A 381 -4.38 -9.27 18.13
CA THR A 381 -5.66 -9.99 18.15
C THR A 381 -5.72 -10.99 16.99
N PRO A 382 -5.99 -12.28 17.23
CA PRO A 382 -6.27 -13.23 16.16
C PRO A 382 -7.43 -12.76 15.29
N MET A 383 -7.29 -12.98 14.00
CA MET A 383 -8.31 -12.62 13.01
C MET A 383 -8.93 -13.89 12.44
N ASP A 384 -10.27 -13.89 12.34
CA ASP A 384 -11.07 -14.96 11.75
C ASP A 384 -12.30 -14.37 11.04
N LEU A 385 -13.22 -15.21 10.59
CA LEU A 385 -14.43 -14.76 9.89
C LEU A 385 -15.40 -13.97 10.79
N SER A 386 -15.31 -14.15 12.12
CA SER A 386 -16.14 -13.42 13.10
C SER A 386 -15.46 -12.11 13.57
N ASN A 387 -14.14 -12.03 13.50
CA ASN A 387 -13.31 -10.87 13.83
C ASN A 387 -12.34 -10.59 12.68
N PRO A 388 -12.81 -10.19 11.49
CA PRO A 388 -11.96 -9.98 10.33
C PRO A 388 -11.06 -8.74 10.47
N PRO A 389 -10.02 -8.62 9.64
CA PRO A 389 -9.33 -7.33 9.47
C PRO A 389 -10.31 -6.29 8.91
N MET A 390 -9.96 -5.02 9.05
CA MET A 390 -10.69 -3.93 8.42
C MET A 390 -10.64 -4.07 6.90
N SER A 391 -11.75 -3.76 6.24
CA SER A 391 -11.88 -3.78 4.78
C SER A 391 -12.38 -2.44 4.27
N TYR A 392 -11.72 -1.88 3.26
CA TYR A 392 -12.10 -0.63 2.61
C TYR A 392 -12.13 -0.81 1.09
N GLU A 393 -13.32 -0.72 0.49
CA GLU A 393 -13.47 -0.83 -0.96
C GLU A 393 -13.04 0.45 -1.67
N LEU A 394 -12.17 0.32 -2.65
CA LEU A 394 -11.66 1.44 -3.42
C LEU A 394 -12.62 1.84 -4.54
N SER A 395 -12.61 3.13 -4.85
CA SER A 395 -13.31 3.70 -5.99
C SER A 395 -12.32 4.43 -6.89
N PHE A 396 -12.53 4.36 -8.21
CA PHE A 396 -11.64 4.92 -9.22
C PHE A 396 -12.33 6.05 -9.99
N GLU A 397 -11.58 7.06 -10.40
CA GLU A 397 -12.09 8.13 -11.23
C GLU A 397 -12.46 7.61 -12.61
N GLY A 398 -13.65 7.97 -13.10
CA GLY A 398 -14.13 7.59 -14.43
C GLY A 398 -14.29 6.07 -14.64
N LEU A 399 -14.39 5.27 -13.56
CA LEU A 399 -14.71 3.86 -13.62
C LEU A 399 -15.95 3.57 -12.75
N GLU A 400 -16.98 2.97 -13.33
CA GLU A 400 -18.24 2.71 -12.64
C GLU A 400 -18.35 1.26 -12.20
N LYS A 401 -18.92 1.06 -11.00
CA LYS A 401 -19.23 -0.26 -10.47
C LYS A 401 -20.53 -0.80 -11.11
N ALA A 402 -20.56 -2.08 -11.38
CA ALA A 402 -21.77 -2.80 -11.75
C ALA A 402 -22.75 -2.90 -10.57
N SER A 403 -23.95 -3.41 -10.82
CA SER A 403 -25.01 -3.56 -9.80
C SER A 403 -24.61 -4.43 -8.60
N ASN A 404 -23.62 -5.30 -8.75
CA ASN A 404 -23.06 -6.13 -7.68
C ASN A 404 -21.94 -5.42 -6.86
N GLY A 405 -21.71 -4.13 -7.11
CA GLY A 405 -20.69 -3.33 -6.41
C GLY A 405 -19.25 -3.53 -6.88
N MET A 406 -18.99 -4.41 -7.86
CA MET A 406 -17.66 -4.68 -8.43
C MET A 406 -17.49 -3.99 -9.78
N TYR A 407 -16.27 -3.94 -10.29
CA TYR A 407 -15.98 -3.45 -11.64
C TYR A 407 -16.09 -4.59 -12.64
N LYS A 408 -16.58 -4.31 -13.86
CA LYS A 408 -16.46 -5.29 -14.95
C LYS A 408 -14.99 -5.56 -15.23
N TYR A 409 -14.63 -6.81 -15.43
CA TYR A 409 -13.24 -7.23 -15.66
C TYR A 409 -12.59 -6.45 -16.80
N ASP A 410 -13.26 -6.37 -17.96
CA ASP A 410 -12.71 -5.70 -19.15
C ASP A 410 -12.49 -4.21 -18.92
N ASP A 411 -13.41 -3.52 -18.21
CA ASP A 411 -13.29 -2.09 -17.90
C ASP A 411 -12.10 -1.85 -16.93
N PHE A 412 -11.90 -2.73 -15.95
CA PHE A 412 -10.78 -2.63 -15.03
C PHE A 412 -9.44 -2.94 -15.72
N MET A 413 -9.38 -3.98 -16.55
CA MET A 413 -8.17 -4.34 -17.32
C MET A 413 -7.80 -3.24 -18.31
N LYS A 414 -8.80 -2.57 -18.92
CA LYS A 414 -8.57 -1.40 -19.75
C LYS A 414 -7.96 -0.25 -18.95
N ARG A 415 -8.45 0.05 -17.74
CA ARG A 415 -7.86 1.05 -16.83
C ARG A 415 -6.42 0.73 -16.51
N LEU A 416 -6.12 -0.53 -16.20
CA LEU A 416 -4.75 -0.99 -15.91
C LEU A 416 -3.83 -0.79 -17.11
N GLN A 417 -4.30 -1.15 -18.32
CA GLN A 417 -3.58 -0.94 -19.56
C GLN A 417 -3.35 0.55 -19.86
N GLU A 418 -4.36 1.41 -19.65
CA GLU A 418 -4.23 2.87 -19.80
C GLU A 418 -3.14 3.42 -18.86
N SER A 419 -3.09 2.95 -17.61
CA SER A 419 -2.07 3.36 -16.63
C SER A 419 -0.66 2.91 -17.01
N ILE A 420 -0.53 1.73 -17.63
CA ILE A 420 0.77 1.23 -18.14
C ILE A 420 1.22 2.07 -19.35
N GLN A 421 0.32 2.33 -20.30
CA GLN A 421 0.63 3.11 -21.51
C GLN A 421 0.94 4.57 -21.21
N ALA A 422 0.35 5.14 -20.16
CA ALA A 422 0.63 6.50 -19.72
C ALA A 422 2.11 6.75 -19.37
N TYR A 423 2.89 5.71 -19.11
CA TYR A 423 4.33 5.81 -18.91
C TYR A 423 5.07 6.44 -20.09
N ASP A 424 4.65 6.13 -21.33
CA ASP A 424 5.26 6.72 -22.52
C ASP A 424 5.06 8.24 -22.63
N GLU A 425 3.93 8.74 -22.10
CA GLU A 425 3.67 10.18 -21.99
C GLU A 425 4.61 10.83 -20.98
N THR A 426 4.85 10.16 -19.83
CA THR A 426 5.80 10.66 -18.81
C THR A 426 7.22 10.72 -19.35
N ALA A 427 7.63 9.80 -20.20
CA ALA A 427 8.95 9.78 -20.85
C ALA A 427 9.17 11.01 -21.73
N GLN A 428 8.10 11.62 -22.25
CA GLN A 428 8.14 12.87 -23.03
C GLN A 428 7.93 14.13 -22.18
N GLY A 429 7.77 14.01 -20.88
CA GLY A 429 7.46 15.11 -19.98
C GLY A 429 6.03 15.63 -20.12
N ASN A 430 5.07 14.75 -20.45
CA ASN A 430 3.67 15.11 -20.57
C ASN A 430 2.85 14.57 -19.40
N HIS A 431 1.83 15.31 -19.01
CA HIS A 431 0.86 14.87 -18.03
C HIS A 431 0.11 13.63 -18.56
N PRO A 432 0.14 12.48 -17.86
CA PRO A 432 -0.36 11.20 -18.40
C PRO A 432 -1.87 11.15 -18.63
N TRP A 433 -2.65 12.08 -18.05
CA TRP A 433 -4.12 12.12 -18.20
C TRP A 433 -4.62 13.28 -19.03
N LYS A 434 -3.76 14.19 -19.50
CA LYS A 434 -4.12 15.25 -20.45
C LYS A 434 -4.21 14.65 -21.85
N ARG A 435 -5.42 14.37 -22.31
CA ARG A 435 -5.66 14.15 -23.73
C ARG A 435 -5.26 15.43 -24.46
N ASN A 436 -4.39 15.33 -25.46
CA ASN A 436 -4.19 16.39 -26.42
C ASN A 436 -5.55 16.65 -27.12
N ASN A 437 -6.33 17.61 -26.62
CA ASN A 437 -7.46 18.18 -27.34
C ASN A 437 -6.92 19.04 -28.48
N LYS A 438 -6.15 18.47 -29.39
CA LYS A 438 -6.05 19.00 -30.74
C LYS A 438 -7.27 18.44 -31.47
N ARG A 439 -8.35 19.23 -31.46
CA ARG A 439 -9.37 19.12 -32.48
C ARG A 439 -8.70 19.58 -33.78
N ASP A 440 -8.52 18.63 -34.69
CA ASP A 440 -8.37 18.95 -36.13
C ASP A 440 -9.64 19.59 -36.66
#